data_ac83385dd75bbe906205a800ae130cd8
#
_entry.id   ac83385dd75bbe906205a800ae130cd8
#
_cell.length_a   1.000
_cell.length_b   1.000
_cell.length_c   1.000
_cell.angle_alpha   90.00
_cell.angle_beta   90.00
_cell.angle_gamma   90.00
#
_symmetry.space_group_name_H-M   'P 1'
#
loop_
_entity.id
_entity.type
_entity.pdbx_description
1 polymer ?
#
loop_
_entity_poly.entity_id
_entity_poly.type
_entity_poly.pdbx_seq_one_letter_code
_entity_poly.pdbx_strand_id
1 'polypeptide(L)'
;MILPEKATLPTMYFIGVTTGKSSIMTLFPYWAKILGINAVIKGIDLPIHADPEDYRAVVDFIKNDPLSLGALVTTHKIDICNAAGDMFDYLDPYAVMFSELSSISKRDGRLEGYAKDPITSGLALEAFLPRDFWDRGGDAYIIGAGGSAISVGSYILGQKKQPGRLVVSNRSAGRLEAIEKMFGKIAPDAKTEYYLAPEAEQADRILESLPPNSLIINATGLGKDRPGSPLSDACIFPEGSYVWEFNYRGDLRFMHQALEQAEKRRLHVEDGWIYFLHGWTQVIAEVFHIEITPEIFSEIEKRSAEICGRKR
;
A
#
# COMPACT_ATOMS: atom_id res chain seq x y z
N MET A 1 15.15 15.08 -17.41
CA MET A 1 14.08 14.09 -17.77
C MET A 1 13.46 14.43 -19.12
N ILE A 2 12.96 13.42 -19.88
CA ILE A 2 12.15 13.64 -21.09
C ILE A 2 10.69 13.42 -20.68
N LEU A 3 9.88 14.48 -20.73
CA LEU A 3 8.43 14.37 -20.54
C LEU A 3 7.80 13.59 -21.70
N PRO A 4 6.71 12.84 -21.47
CA PRO A 4 5.97 12.22 -22.54
C PRO A 4 5.36 13.26 -23.49
N GLU A 5 5.08 12.87 -24.72
CA GLU A 5 4.28 13.70 -25.63
C GLU A 5 2.87 13.90 -25.06
N LYS A 6 2.23 15.04 -25.37
CA LYS A 6 0.85 15.31 -24.99
C LYS A 6 -0.07 14.17 -25.39
N ALA A 7 -1.05 13.90 -24.57
CA ALA A 7 -2.00 12.84 -24.80
C ALA A 7 -2.83 13.12 -26.09
N THR A 8 -3.09 12.07 -26.87
CA THR A 8 -3.98 12.10 -28.04
C THR A 8 -5.34 11.47 -27.74
N LEU A 9 -5.47 10.80 -26.61
CA LEU A 9 -6.68 10.18 -26.05
C LEU A 9 -6.75 10.50 -24.56
N PRO A 10 -7.94 10.42 -23.93
CA PRO A 10 -8.03 10.53 -22.48
C PRO A 10 -7.06 9.56 -21.81
N THR A 11 -6.16 10.08 -20.98
CA THR A 11 -5.02 9.32 -20.44
C THR A 11 -4.94 9.47 -18.93
N MET A 12 -4.90 8.34 -18.23
CA MET A 12 -4.43 8.26 -16.85
C MET A 12 -2.94 7.95 -16.85
N TYR A 13 -2.15 8.71 -16.10
CA TYR A 13 -0.72 8.48 -16.00
C TYR A 13 -0.39 7.58 -14.80
N PHE A 14 0.73 6.88 -14.89
CA PHE A 14 1.30 6.08 -13.83
C PHE A 14 2.74 6.51 -13.59
N ILE A 15 3.00 7.18 -12.47
CA ILE A 15 4.32 7.70 -12.12
C ILE A 15 5.05 6.67 -11.25
N GLY A 16 6.24 6.24 -11.68
CA GLY A 16 7.03 5.23 -11.00
C GLY A 16 8.47 5.15 -11.49
N VAL A 17 9.18 4.08 -11.16
CA VAL A 17 10.59 3.84 -11.55
C VAL A 17 10.70 2.99 -12.82
N THR A 18 9.83 1.97 -12.93
CA THR A 18 9.81 1.00 -14.06
C THR A 18 8.37 0.58 -14.33
N THR A 19 7.55 1.56 -14.71
CA THR A 19 6.10 1.41 -14.83
C THR A 19 5.69 0.34 -15.83
N GLY A 20 6.41 0.22 -16.94
CA GLY A 20 6.13 -0.75 -17.99
C GLY A 20 6.15 -2.22 -17.56
N LYS A 21 6.79 -2.54 -16.40
CA LYS A 21 6.84 -3.90 -15.84
C LYS A 21 5.68 -4.19 -14.86
N SER A 22 4.85 -3.21 -14.57
CA SER A 22 3.74 -3.36 -13.63
C SER A 22 2.58 -4.14 -14.25
N SER A 23 1.97 -5.03 -13.47
CA SER A 23 0.79 -5.82 -13.87
C SER A 23 -0.37 -4.94 -14.35
N ILE A 24 -0.49 -3.72 -13.83
CA ILE A 24 -1.56 -2.80 -14.23
C ILE A 24 -1.53 -2.46 -15.72
N MET A 25 -0.35 -2.39 -16.33
CA MET A 25 -0.25 -2.07 -17.76
C MET A 25 -0.96 -3.12 -18.63
N THR A 26 -0.99 -4.38 -18.17
CA THR A 26 -1.75 -5.45 -18.80
C THR A 26 -3.23 -5.47 -18.36
N LEU A 27 -3.50 -5.15 -17.09
CA LEU A 27 -4.85 -5.25 -16.49
C LEU A 27 -5.75 -4.08 -16.85
N PHE A 28 -5.22 -2.86 -16.93
CA PHE A 28 -6.02 -1.64 -17.10
C PHE A 28 -6.97 -1.68 -18.32
N PRO A 29 -6.61 -2.18 -19.50
CA PRO A 29 -7.54 -2.25 -20.63
C PRO A 29 -8.80 -3.11 -20.35
N TYR A 30 -8.67 -4.14 -19.52
CA TYR A 30 -9.81 -4.99 -19.11
C TYR A 30 -10.63 -4.28 -18.03
N TRP A 31 -9.98 -3.63 -17.08
CA TRP A 31 -10.67 -2.84 -16.04
C TRP A 31 -11.43 -1.68 -16.64
N ALA A 32 -10.85 -0.98 -17.63
CA ALA A 32 -11.51 0.10 -18.33
C ALA A 32 -12.84 -0.35 -18.98
N LYS A 33 -12.88 -1.58 -19.54
CA LYS A 33 -14.11 -2.17 -20.09
C LYS A 33 -15.16 -2.45 -19.01
N ILE A 34 -14.74 -3.03 -17.87
CA ILE A 34 -15.64 -3.32 -16.74
C ILE A 34 -16.22 -2.00 -16.19
N LEU A 35 -15.38 -0.97 -16.10
CA LEU A 35 -15.76 0.33 -15.55
C LEU A 35 -16.46 1.27 -16.55
N GLY A 36 -16.54 0.88 -17.83
CA GLY A 36 -17.11 1.73 -18.88
C GLY A 36 -16.24 2.97 -19.18
N ILE A 37 -14.94 2.90 -18.93
CA ILE A 37 -13.99 4.01 -19.10
C ILE A 37 -13.40 3.97 -20.51
N ASN A 38 -13.47 5.10 -21.23
CA ASN A 38 -12.80 5.27 -22.52
C ASN A 38 -11.49 6.06 -22.34
N ALA A 39 -10.48 5.41 -21.79
CA ALA A 39 -9.17 6.00 -21.55
C ALA A 39 -8.06 4.96 -21.65
N VAL A 40 -6.83 5.44 -21.78
CA VAL A 40 -5.62 4.62 -21.76
C VAL A 40 -4.76 4.94 -20.54
N ILE A 41 -3.86 4.01 -20.18
CA ILE A 41 -2.85 4.23 -19.14
C ILE A 41 -1.48 4.40 -19.80
N LYS A 42 -0.69 5.37 -19.33
CA LYS A 42 0.71 5.58 -19.77
C LYS A 42 1.62 5.74 -18.57
N GLY A 43 2.80 5.11 -18.63
CA GLY A 43 3.84 5.25 -17.62
C GLY A 43 4.65 6.52 -17.77
N ILE A 44 5.08 7.08 -16.64
CA ILE A 44 6.12 8.12 -16.52
C ILE A 44 7.17 7.58 -15.56
N ASP A 45 8.35 7.26 -16.06
CA ASP A 45 9.44 6.71 -15.27
C ASP A 45 10.39 7.81 -14.81
N LEU A 46 10.62 7.85 -13.49
CA LEU A 46 11.57 8.73 -12.85
C LEU A 46 12.59 7.91 -12.05
N PRO A 47 13.87 8.33 -11.96
CA PRO A 47 14.81 7.72 -11.05
C PRO A 47 14.38 7.94 -9.59
N ILE A 48 14.77 7.04 -8.70
CA ILE A 48 14.53 7.19 -7.26
C ILE A 48 15.23 8.48 -6.78
N HIS A 49 14.49 9.33 -6.05
CA HIS A 49 14.97 10.65 -5.60
C HIS A 49 15.46 11.53 -6.77
N ALA A 50 14.64 11.61 -7.82
CA ALA A 50 14.87 12.54 -8.94
C ALA A 50 14.94 13.99 -8.44
N ASP A 51 15.47 14.87 -9.27
CA ASP A 51 15.53 16.29 -8.94
C ASP A 51 14.10 16.87 -8.71
N PRO A 52 13.91 17.77 -7.72
CA PRO A 52 12.60 18.38 -7.45
C PRO A 52 11.97 19.01 -8.71
N GLU A 53 12.77 19.59 -9.59
CA GLU A 53 12.30 20.20 -10.84
C GLU A 53 11.71 19.16 -11.81
N ASP A 54 12.20 17.93 -11.81
CA ASP A 54 11.62 16.84 -12.61
C ASP A 54 10.21 16.48 -12.11
N TYR A 55 10.00 16.41 -10.80
CA TYR A 55 8.67 16.18 -10.22
C TYR A 55 7.71 17.33 -10.54
N ARG A 56 8.16 18.58 -10.43
CA ARG A 56 7.36 19.76 -10.77
C ARG A 56 6.98 19.75 -12.25
N ALA A 57 7.92 19.41 -13.13
CA ALA A 57 7.67 19.33 -14.58
C ALA A 57 6.62 18.24 -14.92
N VAL A 58 6.64 17.09 -14.22
CA VAL A 58 5.61 16.04 -14.40
C VAL A 58 4.24 16.52 -13.91
N VAL A 59 4.17 17.16 -12.76
CA VAL A 59 2.90 17.69 -12.22
C VAL A 59 2.35 18.79 -13.12
N ASP A 60 3.20 19.70 -13.60
CA ASP A 60 2.82 20.75 -14.55
C ASP A 60 2.30 20.16 -15.87
N PHE A 61 2.99 19.16 -16.41
CA PHE A 61 2.56 18.42 -17.60
C PHE A 61 1.16 17.80 -17.41
N ILE A 62 0.91 17.10 -16.29
CA ILE A 62 -0.38 16.49 -15.98
C ILE A 62 -1.46 17.56 -15.83
N LYS A 63 -1.14 18.68 -15.16
CA LYS A 63 -2.07 19.80 -14.95
C LYS A 63 -2.52 20.43 -16.27
N ASN A 64 -1.59 20.66 -17.18
CA ASN A 64 -1.79 21.46 -18.39
C ASN A 64 -2.12 20.66 -19.66
N ASP A 65 -1.97 19.33 -19.65
CA ASP A 65 -2.43 18.51 -20.77
C ASP A 65 -3.96 18.32 -20.66
N PRO A 66 -4.75 18.79 -21.66
CA PRO A 66 -6.21 18.74 -21.58
C PRO A 66 -6.78 17.31 -21.62
N LEU A 67 -6.03 16.33 -22.14
CA LEU A 67 -6.41 14.93 -22.19
C LEU A 67 -5.82 14.10 -21.04
N SER A 68 -5.02 14.70 -20.18
CA SER A 68 -4.62 14.11 -18.91
C SER A 68 -5.78 14.12 -17.92
N LEU A 69 -6.12 12.97 -17.37
CA LEU A 69 -7.18 12.80 -16.36
C LEU A 69 -6.62 12.82 -14.94
N GLY A 70 -5.32 12.61 -14.79
CA GLY A 70 -4.62 12.50 -13.51
C GLY A 70 -3.63 11.36 -13.51
N ALA A 71 -3.17 10.94 -12.34
CA ALA A 71 -2.16 9.92 -12.21
C ALA A 71 -2.27 9.09 -10.92
N LEU A 72 -1.77 7.83 -10.98
CA LEU A 72 -1.31 7.11 -9.80
C LEU A 72 0.18 7.37 -9.60
N VAL A 73 0.59 7.61 -8.35
CA VAL A 73 1.99 7.74 -7.95
C VAL A 73 2.37 6.55 -7.06
N THR A 74 3.46 5.86 -7.38
CA THR A 74 4.02 4.80 -6.55
C THR A 74 5.30 5.29 -5.85
N THR A 75 6.41 4.72 -5.97
CA THR A 75 7.69 4.97 -5.25
C THR A 75 7.96 6.45 -4.87
N HIS A 76 7.52 7.40 -5.66
CA HIS A 76 7.83 8.84 -5.55
C HIS A 76 6.82 9.65 -4.71
N LYS A 77 5.96 9.02 -3.93
CA LYS A 77 4.82 9.67 -3.25
C LYS A 77 5.23 10.84 -2.35
N ILE A 78 6.28 10.66 -1.56
CA ILE A 78 6.81 11.68 -0.65
C ILE A 78 7.58 12.75 -1.45
N ASP A 79 8.43 12.33 -2.38
CA ASP A 79 9.26 13.23 -3.15
C ASP A 79 8.40 14.19 -3.99
N ILE A 80 7.34 13.69 -4.65
CA ILE A 80 6.43 14.52 -5.45
C ILE A 80 5.60 15.46 -4.58
N CYS A 81 5.17 15.02 -3.39
CA CYS A 81 4.46 15.86 -2.44
C CYS A 81 5.35 17.01 -1.94
N ASN A 82 6.59 16.72 -1.58
CA ASN A 82 7.54 17.73 -1.13
C ASN A 82 7.95 18.71 -2.23
N ALA A 83 8.15 18.22 -3.46
CA ALA A 83 8.63 19.03 -4.57
C ALA A 83 7.53 19.88 -5.21
N ALA A 84 6.29 19.40 -5.26
CA ALA A 84 5.22 19.98 -6.05
C ALA A 84 3.89 20.18 -5.30
N GLY A 85 3.86 19.98 -3.99
CA GLY A 85 2.63 20.10 -3.18
C GLY A 85 1.96 21.48 -3.29
N ASP A 86 2.72 22.53 -3.51
CA ASP A 86 2.25 23.91 -3.73
C ASP A 86 1.52 24.11 -5.09
N MET A 87 1.63 23.17 -6.02
CA MET A 87 0.97 23.22 -7.33
C MET A 87 -0.47 22.70 -7.30
N PHE A 88 -0.88 22.06 -6.19
CA PHE A 88 -2.21 21.48 -6.01
C PHE A 88 -3.19 22.51 -5.43
N ASP A 89 -4.39 22.53 -5.98
CA ASP A 89 -5.49 23.37 -5.50
C ASP A 89 -6.16 22.77 -4.25
N TYR A 90 -5.97 21.46 -4.03
CA TYR A 90 -6.45 20.73 -2.86
C TYR A 90 -5.53 19.52 -2.56
N LEU A 91 -5.27 19.33 -1.27
CA LEU A 91 -4.64 18.12 -0.73
C LEU A 91 -5.57 17.52 0.32
N ASP A 92 -5.81 16.21 0.24
CA ASP A 92 -6.65 15.54 1.22
C ASP A 92 -5.98 15.46 2.60
N PRO A 93 -6.74 15.23 3.68
CA PRO A 93 -6.17 15.18 5.04
C PRO A 93 -5.04 14.18 5.22
N TYR A 94 -5.09 13.04 4.54
CA TYR A 94 -4.01 12.04 4.60
C TYR A 94 -2.77 12.50 3.83
N ALA A 95 -2.94 13.14 2.67
CA ALA A 95 -1.81 13.70 1.92
C ALA A 95 -1.06 14.77 2.74
N VAL A 96 -1.80 15.62 3.45
CA VAL A 96 -1.21 16.62 4.36
C VAL A 96 -0.53 15.93 5.56
N MET A 97 -1.19 14.95 6.18
CA MET A 97 -0.69 14.28 7.38
C MET A 97 0.59 13.48 7.12
N PHE A 98 0.65 12.76 5.99
CA PHE A 98 1.77 11.88 5.65
C PHE A 98 2.80 12.54 4.74
N SER A 99 2.50 13.75 4.25
CA SER A 99 3.34 14.43 3.23
C SER A 99 3.59 13.51 2.04
N GLU A 100 2.55 12.82 1.54
CA GLU A 100 2.65 11.91 0.41
C GLU A 100 1.45 12.06 -0.54
N LEU A 101 1.68 11.74 -1.81
CA LEU A 101 0.66 11.69 -2.85
C LEU A 101 0.67 10.35 -3.56
N SER A 102 -0.40 9.57 -3.45
CA SER A 102 -0.59 8.34 -4.21
C SER A 102 -1.54 8.52 -5.40
N SER A 103 -2.34 9.59 -5.41
CA SER A 103 -3.28 9.93 -6.48
C SER A 103 -3.23 11.41 -6.81
N ILE A 104 -3.20 11.72 -8.08
CA ILE A 104 -3.37 13.05 -8.67
C ILE A 104 -4.64 13.00 -9.50
N SER A 105 -5.60 13.87 -9.20
CA SER A 105 -6.89 13.96 -9.90
C SER A 105 -7.11 15.35 -10.47
N LYS A 106 -7.85 15.44 -11.56
CA LYS A 106 -8.25 16.71 -12.17
C LYS A 106 -9.77 16.81 -12.14
N ARG A 107 -10.29 17.86 -11.50
CA ARG A 107 -11.73 18.09 -11.38
C ARG A 107 -12.02 19.58 -11.59
N ASP A 108 -12.89 19.91 -12.55
CA ASP A 108 -13.36 21.27 -12.81
C ASP A 108 -12.23 22.30 -12.93
N GLY A 109 -11.14 21.91 -13.63
CA GLY A 109 -9.96 22.75 -13.82
C GLY A 109 -9.01 22.82 -12.63
N ARG A 110 -9.31 22.16 -11.52
CA ARG A 110 -8.46 22.05 -10.33
C ARG A 110 -7.60 20.81 -10.36
N LEU A 111 -6.42 20.91 -9.77
CA LEU A 111 -5.53 19.78 -9.52
C LEU A 111 -5.65 19.35 -8.06
N GLU A 112 -6.06 18.13 -7.82
CA GLU A 112 -6.31 17.60 -6.48
C GLU A 112 -5.39 16.43 -6.18
N GLY A 113 -4.83 16.39 -4.96
CA GLY A 113 -3.87 15.38 -4.51
C GLY A 113 -4.40 14.58 -3.31
N TYR A 114 -4.21 13.26 -3.36
CA TYR A 114 -4.74 12.35 -2.34
C TYR A 114 -3.72 11.30 -1.93
N ALA A 115 -3.73 10.92 -0.65
CA ALA A 115 -3.04 9.74 -0.13
C ALA A 115 -4.06 8.61 0.12
N LYS A 116 -4.17 7.69 -0.82
CA LYS A 116 -5.16 6.59 -0.77
C LYS A 116 -4.68 5.36 0.01
N ASP A 117 -3.40 5.25 0.31
CA ASP A 117 -2.81 4.06 0.93
C ASP A 117 -3.46 3.65 2.27
N PRO A 118 -3.82 4.57 3.20
CA PRO A 118 -4.50 4.17 4.42
C PRO A 118 -5.87 3.54 4.15
N ILE A 119 -6.63 4.11 3.21
CA ILE A 119 -7.95 3.58 2.82
C ILE A 119 -7.79 2.21 2.16
N THR A 120 -6.82 2.06 1.26
CA THR A 120 -6.60 0.80 0.55
C THR A 120 -6.07 -0.30 1.47
N SER A 121 -5.22 0.04 2.44
CA SER A 121 -4.78 -0.88 3.49
C SER A 121 -5.97 -1.36 4.33
N GLY A 122 -6.86 -0.43 4.68
CA GLY A 122 -8.07 -0.73 5.43
C GLY A 122 -8.99 -1.70 4.70
N LEU A 123 -9.33 -1.40 3.46
CA LEU A 123 -10.20 -2.25 2.63
C LEU A 123 -9.63 -3.66 2.47
N ALA A 124 -8.33 -3.79 2.24
CA ALA A 124 -7.67 -5.08 2.13
C ALA A 124 -7.68 -5.84 3.47
N LEU A 125 -7.44 -5.14 4.57
CA LEU A 125 -7.45 -5.73 5.91
C LEU A 125 -8.86 -6.20 6.29
N GLU A 126 -9.90 -5.42 6.00
CA GLU A 126 -11.30 -5.79 6.26
C GLU A 126 -11.79 -6.97 5.40
N ALA A 127 -11.25 -7.17 4.20
CA ALA A 127 -11.53 -8.34 3.38
C ALA A 127 -10.94 -9.64 3.97
N PHE A 128 -9.89 -9.52 4.76
CA PHE A 128 -9.13 -10.64 5.32
C PHE A 128 -9.48 -10.93 6.79
N LEU A 129 -9.69 -9.89 7.61
CA LEU A 129 -9.98 -10.06 9.03
C LEU A 129 -11.49 -10.20 9.31
N PRO A 130 -11.90 -11.08 10.24
CA PRO A 130 -13.26 -11.08 10.75
C PRO A 130 -13.61 -9.75 11.44
N ARG A 131 -14.86 -9.32 11.35
CA ARG A 131 -15.33 -8.07 11.96
C ARG A 131 -15.12 -7.99 13.48
N ASP A 132 -15.11 -9.12 14.16
CA ASP A 132 -14.90 -9.28 15.60
C ASP A 132 -13.45 -9.64 15.97
N PHE A 133 -12.50 -9.46 15.03
CA PHE A 133 -11.12 -9.94 15.22
C PHE A 133 -10.48 -9.41 16.50
N TRP A 134 -10.57 -8.12 16.76
CA TRP A 134 -9.99 -7.51 17.96
C TRP A 134 -10.73 -7.84 19.28
N ASP A 135 -11.95 -8.38 19.20
CA ASP A 135 -12.68 -8.86 20.39
C ASP A 135 -12.12 -10.19 20.92
N ARG A 136 -11.33 -10.89 20.12
CA ARG A 136 -10.70 -12.17 20.48
C ARG A 136 -9.42 -12.01 21.29
N GLY A 137 -9.00 -10.76 21.52
CA GLY A 137 -7.68 -10.43 22.02
C GLY A 137 -6.63 -10.62 20.93
N GLY A 138 -5.39 -10.31 21.24
CA GLY A 138 -4.28 -10.37 20.29
C GLY A 138 -3.70 -8.99 20.05
N ASP A 139 -2.49 -9.00 19.51
CA ASP A 139 -1.72 -7.81 19.18
C ASP A 139 -1.66 -7.65 17.65
N ALA A 140 -1.30 -6.47 17.18
CA ALA A 140 -0.87 -6.28 15.80
C ALA A 140 0.66 -6.11 15.77
N TYR A 141 1.33 -6.88 14.94
CA TYR A 141 2.77 -6.77 14.73
C TYR A 141 3.08 -6.40 13.28
N ILE A 142 3.65 -5.24 13.08
CA ILE A 142 4.09 -4.74 11.77
C ILE A 142 5.61 -4.85 11.69
N ILE A 143 6.11 -5.65 10.77
CA ILE A 143 7.53 -5.77 10.48
C ILE A 143 7.85 -4.81 9.32
N GLY A 144 8.62 -3.77 9.60
CA GLY A 144 8.90 -2.65 8.71
C GLY A 144 8.36 -1.32 9.24
N ALA A 145 8.96 -0.21 8.82
CA ALA A 145 8.56 1.15 9.18
C ALA A 145 8.61 2.09 7.95
N GLY A 146 8.21 1.57 6.79
CA GLY A 146 8.06 2.34 5.55
C GLY A 146 6.62 2.82 5.34
N GLY A 147 6.33 3.40 4.16
CA GLY A 147 5.00 3.92 3.81
C GLY A 147 3.87 2.91 4.01
N SER A 148 4.05 1.65 3.60
CA SER A 148 3.05 0.59 3.80
C SER A 148 2.78 0.32 5.28
N ALA A 149 3.82 0.31 6.13
CA ALA A 149 3.67 0.14 7.58
C ALA A 149 2.93 1.31 8.21
N ILE A 150 3.26 2.54 7.79
CA ILE A 150 2.57 3.76 8.23
C ILE A 150 1.09 3.68 7.83
N SER A 151 0.80 3.33 6.60
CA SER A 151 -0.57 3.27 6.07
C SER A 151 -1.45 2.29 6.83
N VAL A 152 -1.01 1.03 6.97
CA VAL A 152 -1.80 0.01 7.68
C VAL A 152 -1.89 0.28 9.18
N GLY A 153 -0.79 0.72 9.81
CA GLY A 153 -0.79 1.07 11.21
C GLY A 153 -1.70 2.26 11.53
N SER A 154 -1.70 3.29 10.67
CA SER A 154 -2.61 4.44 10.79
C SER A 154 -4.07 4.01 10.67
N TYR A 155 -4.37 3.10 9.74
CA TYR A 155 -5.71 2.55 9.63
C TYR A 155 -6.13 1.80 10.90
N ILE A 156 -5.28 0.88 11.41
CA ILE A 156 -5.54 0.11 12.64
C ILE A 156 -5.77 1.05 13.83
N LEU A 157 -4.91 2.05 14.00
CA LEU A 157 -4.99 3.01 15.09
C LEU A 157 -6.21 3.96 14.99
N GLY A 158 -6.72 4.19 13.79
CA GLY A 158 -7.94 4.97 13.55
C GLY A 158 -9.24 4.23 13.84
N GLN A 159 -9.20 2.91 14.09
CA GLN A 159 -10.38 2.13 14.35
C GLN A 159 -10.91 2.33 15.80
N LYS A 160 -12.24 2.16 15.97
CA LYS A 160 -12.86 2.20 17.32
C LYS A 160 -12.40 1.04 18.20
N LYS A 161 -12.18 -0.14 17.58
CA LYS A 161 -11.63 -1.32 18.24
C LYS A 161 -10.21 -1.50 17.75
N GLN A 162 -9.29 -1.59 18.69
CA GLN A 162 -7.86 -1.68 18.44
C GLN A 162 -7.28 -2.98 19.00
N PRO A 163 -6.11 -3.44 18.52
CA PRO A 163 -5.38 -4.54 19.15
C PRO A 163 -5.02 -4.24 20.61
N GLY A 164 -4.67 -5.26 21.36
CA GLY A 164 -4.15 -5.12 22.72
C GLY A 164 -2.95 -4.19 22.78
N ARG A 165 -2.06 -4.29 21.78
CA ARG A 165 -0.98 -3.35 21.46
C ARG A 165 -0.63 -3.42 19.98
N LEU A 166 -0.11 -2.33 19.43
CA LEU A 166 0.50 -2.28 18.10
C LEU A 166 2.02 -2.31 18.26
N VAL A 167 2.63 -3.36 17.79
CA VAL A 167 4.09 -3.56 17.82
C VAL A 167 4.68 -3.27 16.45
N VAL A 168 5.73 -2.49 16.39
CA VAL A 168 6.46 -2.19 15.15
C VAL A 168 7.92 -2.55 15.31
N SER A 169 8.48 -3.30 14.37
CA SER A 169 9.92 -3.51 14.32
C SER A 169 10.52 -3.04 12.99
N ASN A 170 11.75 -2.57 13.04
CA ASN A 170 12.48 -2.20 11.85
C ASN A 170 14.00 -2.29 12.10
N ARG A 171 14.78 -2.45 11.02
CA ARG A 171 16.25 -2.48 11.07
C ARG A 171 16.91 -1.10 11.23
N SER A 172 16.16 -0.02 11.08
CA SER A 172 16.66 1.36 11.10
C SER A 172 15.97 2.15 12.20
N ALA A 173 16.73 2.69 13.15
CA ALA A 173 16.23 3.49 14.26
C ALA A 173 15.50 4.76 13.77
N GLY A 174 16.08 5.51 12.83
CA GLY A 174 15.46 6.75 12.34
C GLY A 174 14.09 6.54 11.67
N ARG A 175 13.84 5.36 11.07
CA ARG A 175 12.51 5.03 10.56
C ARG A 175 11.53 4.67 11.67
N LEU A 176 12.00 4.05 12.75
CA LEU A 176 11.18 3.79 13.94
C LEU A 176 10.76 5.10 14.61
N GLU A 177 11.68 6.04 14.80
CA GLU A 177 11.37 7.36 15.35
C GLU A 177 10.36 8.12 14.49
N ALA A 178 10.45 8.02 13.15
CA ALA A 178 9.53 8.67 12.25
C ALA A 178 8.10 8.08 12.36
N ILE A 179 7.96 6.75 12.38
CA ILE A 179 6.64 6.09 12.50
C ILE A 179 6.05 6.28 13.90
N GLU A 180 6.85 6.23 14.96
CA GLU A 180 6.45 6.52 16.34
C GLU A 180 5.85 7.93 16.46
N LYS A 181 6.56 8.93 15.93
CA LYS A 181 6.07 10.31 15.89
C LYS A 181 4.75 10.45 15.13
N MET A 182 4.60 9.68 14.03
CA MET A 182 3.39 9.68 13.24
C MET A 182 2.22 9.06 14.01
N PHE A 183 2.41 7.88 14.58
CA PHE A 183 1.37 7.17 15.32
C PHE A 183 0.96 7.89 16.60
N GLY A 184 1.90 8.54 17.29
CA GLY A 184 1.61 9.38 18.46
C GLY A 184 0.73 10.60 18.12
N LYS A 185 0.73 11.09 16.87
CA LYS A 185 -0.20 12.14 16.44
C LYS A 185 -1.61 11.61 16.12
N ILE A 186 -1.69 10.37 15.62
CA ILE A 186 -2.96 9.75 15.20
C ILE A 186 -3.72 9.22 16.40
N ALA A 187 -3.05 8.53 17.31
CA ALA A 187 -3.64 7.86 18.46
C ALA A 187 -2.70 7.95 19.67
N PRO A 188 -2.66 9.11 20.35
CA PRO A 188 -1.71 9.35 21.45
C PRO A 188 -1.93 8.41 22.65
N ASP A 189 -3.14 7.87 22.81
CA ASP A 189 -3.49 6.98 23.93
C ASP A 189 -3.37 5.49 23.58
N ALA A 190 -3.01 5.16 22.33
CA ALA A 190 -2.86 3.77 21.88
C ALA A 190 -1.60 3.14 22.51
N LYS A 191 -1.69 1.86 22.82
CA LYS A 191 -0.53 1.08 23.29
C LYS A 191 0.32 0.70 22.07
N THR A 192 1.40 1.43 21.86
CA THR A 192 2.36 1.19 20.76
C THR A 192 3.73 0.85 21.32
N GLU A 193 4.41 -0.10 20.69
CA GLU A 193 5.77 -0.50 21.05
C GLU A 193 6.65 -0.53 19.80
N TYR A 194 7.90 -0.10 19.92
CA TYR A 194 8.84 0.04 18.81
C TYR A 194 10.16 -0.66 19.11
N TYR A 195 10.59 -1.56 18.21
CA TYR A 195 11.77 -2.37 18.43
C TYR A 195 12.76 -2.27 17.27
N LEU A 196 14.00 -1.96 17.59
CA LEU A 196 15.10 -2.06 16.64
C LEU A 196 15.47 -3.54 16.46
N ALA A 197 15.23 -4.06 15.25
CA ALA A 197 15.48 -5.46 14.90
C ALA A 197 16.23 -5.53 13.55
N PRO A 198 17.55 -5.27 13.55
CA PRO A 198 18.39 -5.39 12.35
C PRO A 198 18.54 -6.85 11.88
N GLU A 199 18.45 -7.83 12.80
CA GLU A 199 18.61 -9.25 12.51
C GLU A 199 17.26 -9.99 12.66
N ALA A 200 17.06 -11.03 11.84
CA ALA A 200 15.81 -11.80 11.79
C ALA A 200 15.45 -12.42 13.15
N GLU A 201 16.44 -12.92 13.90
CA GLU A 201 16.25 -13.54 15.21
C GLU A 201 15.71 -12.56 16.27
N GLN A 202 15.91 -11.27 16.06
CA GLN A 202 15.33 -10.24 16.93
C GLN A 202 13.84 -10.08 16.64
N ALA A 203 13.45 -10.12 15.35
CA ALA A 203 12.05 -10.12 14.95
C ALA A 203 11.33 -11.40 15.39
N ASP A 204 12.00 -12.56 15.36
CA ASP A 204 11.47 -13.84 15.87
C ASP A 204 11.12 -13.74 17.36
N ARG A 205 12.00 -13.17 18.18
CA ARG A 205 11.72 -13.00 19.63
C ARG A 205 10.51 -12.09 19.90
N ILE A 206 10.31 -11.08 19.05
CA ILE A 206 9.12 -10.23 19.13
C ILE A 206 7.88 -11.06 18.75
N LEU A 207 7.95 -11.81 17.65
CA LEU A 207 6.89 -12.68 17.19
C LEU A 207 6.46 -13.69 18.27
N GLU A 208 7.42 -14.33 18.92
CA GLU A 208 7.20 -15.29 20.02
C GLU A 208 6.54 -14.66 21.24
N SER A 209 6.70 -13.37 21.47
CA SER A 209 6.11 -12.63 22.59
C SER A 209 4.63 -12.28 22.40
N LEU A 210 4.09 -12.48 21.20
CA LEU A 210 2.72 -12.13 20.86
C LEU A 210 1.73 -13.17 21.39
N PRO A 211 0.56 -12.75 21.86
CA PRO A 211 -0.50 -13.67 22.25
C PRO A 211 -1.08 -14.40 21.01
N PRO A 212 -1.80 -15.51 21.21
CA PRO A 212 -2.63 -16.12 20.16
C PRO A 212 -3.61 -15.12 19.55
N ASN A 213 -4.08 -15.41 18.33
CA ASN A 213 -4.99 -14.57 17.56
C ASN A 213 -4.43 -13.17 17.22
N SER A 214 -3.13 -13.03 17.07
CA SER A 214 -2.48 -11.79 16.65
C SER A 214 -2.51 -11.61 15.15
N LEU A 215 -2.36 -10.37 14.70
CA LEU A 215 -2.15 -10.00 13.28
C LEU A 215 -0.66 -9.74 13.05
N ILE A 216 -0.04 -10.45 12.13
CA ILE A 216 1.38 -10.30 11.79
C ILE A 216 1.50 -9.83 10.33
N ILE A 217 2.20 -8.73 10.10
CA ILE A 217 2.28 -8.06 8.79
C ILE A 217 3.73 -7.90 8.36
N ASN A 218 4.09 -8.45 7.19
CA ASN A 218 5.35 -8.11 6.53
C ASN A 218 5.17 -6.88 5.63
N ALA A 219 5.67 -5.74 6.07
CA ALA A 219 5.69 -4.47 5.33
C ALA A 219 7.12 -4.03 4.95
N THR A 220 8.08 -4.97 4.85
CA THR A 220 9.49 -4.66 4.59
C THR A 220 9.85 -4.57 3.11
N GLY A 221 9.05 -5.15 2.23
CA GLY A 221 9.38 -5.35 0.81
C GLY A 221 10.42 -6.45 0.54
N LEU A 222 10.89 -7.18 1.58
CA LEU A 222 11.65 -8.42 1.40
C LEU A 222 10.75 -9.50 0.82
N GLY A 223 11.32 -10.36 -0.04
CA GLY A 223 10.55 -11.39 -0.75
C GLY A 223 9.92 -10.92 -2.05
N LYS A 224 10.10 -9.63 -2.43
CA LYS A 224 9.62 -9.04 -3.70
C LYS A 224 10.78 -8.59 -4.58
N ASP A 225 11.31 -7.41 -4.32
CA ASP A 225 12.38 -6.80 -5.12
C ASP A 225 13.78 -7.11 -4.53
N ARG A 226 13.81 -7.60 -3.29
CA ARG A 226 14.98 -8.13 -2.58
C ARG A 226 14.61 -9.50 -2.02
N PRO A 227 15.50 -10.51 -2.15
CA PRO A 227 15.23 -11.86 -1.63
C PRO A 227 15.19 -11.88 -0.10
N GLY A 228 14.54 -12.91 0.46
CA GLY A 228 14.56 -13.23 1.88
C GLY A 228 13.28 -12.86 2.62
N SER A 229 13.35 -12.96 3.93
CA SER A 229 12.26 -12.71 4.87
C SER A 229 12.78 -11.82 6.02
N PRO A 230 11.91 -11.06 6.68
CA PRO A 230 12.29 -10.37 7.92
C PRO A 230 12.39 -11.31 9.13
N LEU A 231 11.97 -12.57 8.99
CA LEU A 231 12.04 -13.62 10.02
C LEU A 231 13.04 -14.68 9.62
N SER A 232 13.63 -15.37 10.60
CA SER A 232 14.47 -16.54 10.36
C SER A 232 13.63 -17.78 10.04
N ASP A 233 14.27 -18.86 9.60
CA ASP A 233 13.58 -20.13 9.35
C ASP A 233 13.18 -20.87 10.63
N ALA A 234 13.65 -20.41 11.79
CA ALA A 234 13.27 -20.93 13.10
C ALA A 234 12.06 -20.23 13.71
N CYS A 235 11.50 -19.21 13.05
CA CYS A 235 10.37 -18.44 13.55
C CYS A 235 9.16 -19.31 13.84
N ILE A 236 8.42 -18.97 14.92
CA ILE A 236 7.20 -19.67 15.32
C ILE A 236 6.06 -18.66 15.43
N PHE A 237 5.06 -18.80 14.55
CA PHE A 237 3.90 -17.94 14.58
C PHE A 237 2.96 -18.28 15.76
N PRO A 238 2.36 -17.28 16.44
CA PRO A 238 1.35 -17.52 17.49
C PRO A 238 0.13 -18.25 16.92
N GLU A 239 -0.49 -19.09 17.74
CA GLU A 239 -1.62 -19.91 17.30
C GLU A 239 -2.85 -19.07 16.96
N GLY A 240 -3.59 -19.46 15.92
CA GLY A 240 -4.82 -18.79 15.48
C GLY A 240 -4.58 -17.41 14.85
N SER A 241 -3.33 -17.06 14.56
CA SER A 241 -2.98 -15.72 14.04
C SER A 241 -3.30 -15.55 12.59
N TYR A 242 -3.49 -14.29 12.19
CA TYR A 242 -3.64 -13.84 10.83
C TYR A 242 -2.30 -13.27 10.35
N VAL A 243 -1.81 -13.76 9.21
CA VAL A 243 -0.48 -13.42 8.68
C VAL A 243 -0.65 -12.78 7.31
N TRP A 244 -0.21 -11.54 7.18
CA TRP A 244 -0.35 -10.76 5.95
C TRP A 244 0.99 -10.41 5.34
N GLU A 245 1.28 -10.96 4.16
CA GLU A 245 2.39 -10.56 3.31
C GLU A 245 1.92 -9.41 2.40
N PHE A 246 2.50 -8.22 2.53
CA PHE A 246 2.14 -7.08 1.68
C PHE A 246 2.56 -7.23 0.22
N ASN A 247 3.51 -8.11 -0.06
CA ASN A 247 3.93 -8.39 -1.42
C ASN A 247 2.98 -9.41 -2.06
N TYR A 248 2.72 -9.28 -3.37
CA TYR A 248 1.89 -10.20 -4.14
C TYR A 248 2.67 -10.91 -5.26
N ARG A 249 3.98 -10.66 -5.34
CA ARG A 249 4.91 -11.24 -6.33
C ARG A 249 6.31 -11.37 -5.70
N GLY A 250 7.14 -12.18 -6.31
CA GLY A 250 8.48 -12.48 -5.81
C GLY A 250 8.54 -13.86 -5.18
N ASP A 251 9.55 -14.12 -4.35
CA ASP A 251 9.73 -15.39 -3.65
C ASP A 251 8.82 -15.57 -2.42
N LEU A 252 8.28 -14.46 -1.88
CA LEU A 252 7.31 -14.40 -0.78
C LEU A 252 7.68 -15.33 0.40
N ARG A 253 8.97 -15.38 0.77
CA ARG A 253 9.49 -16.32 1.78
C ARG A 253 8.75 -16.22 3.11
N PHE A 254 8.45 -15.00 3.58
CA PHE A 254 7.68 -14.81 4.81
C PHE A 254 6.31 -15.51 4.76
N MET A 255 5.60 -15.37 3.63
CA MET A 255 4.33 -16.07 3.43
C MET A 255 4.52 -17.60 3.47
N HIS A 256 5.56 -18.12 2.82
CA HIS A 256 5.83 -19.55 2.82
C HIS A 256 6.18 -20.08 4.21
N GLN A 257 6.96 -19.35 5.02
CA GLN A 257 7.23 -19.68 6.43
C GLN A 257 5.94 -19.79 7.26
N ALA A 258 4.94 -18.93 6.98
CA ALA A 258 3.64 -19.01 7.63
C ALA A 258 2.80 -20.19 7.11
N LEU A 259 2.78 -20.41 5.79
CA LEU A 259 2.03 -21.52 5.17
C LEU A 259 2.52 -22.90 5.65
N GLU A 260 3.82 -23.10 5.86
CA GLU A 260 4.40 -24.34 6.42
C GLU A 260 3.88 -24.64 7.83
N GLN A 261 3.44 -23.62 8.58
CA GLN A 261 2.92 -23.75 9.93
C GLN A 261 1.39 -23.64 9.99
N ALA A 262 0.71 -23.33 8.86
CA ALA A 262 -0.69 -22.91 8.82
C ALA A 262 -1.63 -23.96 9.44
N GLU A 263 -1.51 -25.22 9.07
CA GLU A 263 -2.35 -26.30 9.60
C GLU A 263 -2.11 -26.52 11.10
N LYS A 264 -0.85 -26.69 11.49
CA LYS A 264 -0.45 -26.97 12.88
C LYS A 264 -0.81 -25.84 13.83
N ARG A 265 -0.70 -24.60 13.38
CA ARG A 265 -0.89 -23.37 14.15
C ARG A 265 -2.23 -22.68 13.90
N ARG A 266 -3.06 -23.24 13.01
CA ARG A 266 -4.35 -22.64 12.61
C ARG A 266 -4.20 -21.20 12.13
N LEU A 267 -3.19 -20.95 11.28
CA LEU A 267 -2.93 -19.62 10.75
C LEU A 267 -3.85 -19.33 9.55
N HIS A 268 -4.22 -18.08 9.41
CA HIS A 268 -4.86 -17.52 8.22
C HIS A 268 -3.82 -16.67 7.48
N VAL A 269 -3.43 -17.08 6.29
CA VAL A 269 -2.33 -16.46 5.54
C VAL A 269 -2.87 -15.80 4.28
N GLU A 270 -2.55 -14.54 4.07
CA GLU A 270 -2.95 -13.74 2.91
C GLU A 270 -1.74 -13.04 2.29
N ASP A 271 -1.73 -12.87 0.97
CA ASP A 271 -0.73 -12.07 0.26
C ASP A 271 -1.23 -10.65 -0.06
N GLY A 272 -0.40 -9.84 -0.73
CA GLY A 272 -0.71 -8.46 -1.07
C GLY A 272 -1.59 -8.27 -2.31
N TRP A 273 -2.22 -9.33 -2.84
CA TRP A 273 -2.98 -9.22 -4.08
C TRP A 273 -4.21 -8.31 -3.95
N ILE A 274 -5.01 -8.52 -2.92
CA ILE A 274 -6.20 -7.70 -2.67
C ILE A 274 -5.81 -6.25 -2.37
N TYR A 275 -4.70 -6.04 -1.64
CA TYR A 275 -4.14 -4.71 -1.42
C TYR A 275 -3.72 -4.03 -2.74
N PHE A 276 -3.06 -4.76 -3.65
CA PHE A 276 -2.72 -4.27 -4.98
C PHE A 276 -3.98 -3.84 -5.76
N LEU A 277 -5.02 -4.66 -5.75
CA LEU A 277 -6.27 -4.34 -6.45
C LEU A 277 -6.94 -3.09 -5.87
N HIS A 278 -7.08 -2.99 -4.55
CA HIS A 278 -7.62 -1.79 -3.90
C HIS A 278 -6.76 -0.56 -4.16
N GLY A 279 -5.43 -0.69 -4.13
CA GLY A 279 -4.51 0.40 -4.42
C GLY A 279 -4.79 1.06 -5.77
N TRP A 280 -5.04 0.26 -6.79
CA TRP A 280 -5.37 0.77 -8.12
C TRP A 280 -6.81 1.22 -8.26
N THR A 281 -7.77 0.43 -7.78
CA THR A 281 -9.20 0.75 -7.94
C THR A 281 -9.58 2.04 -7.21
N GLN A 282 -9.01 2.30 -6.02
CA GLN A 282 -9.28 3.52 -5.27
C GLN A 282 -8.68 4.77 -5.95
N VAL A 283 -7.51 4.64 -6.58
CA VAL A 283 -6.96 5.76 -7.37
C VAL A 283 -7.73 5.95 -8.67
N ILE A 284 -8.11 4.88 -9.36
CA ILE A 284 -8.97 4.95 -10.55
C ILE A 284 -10.31 5.63 -10.21
N ALA A 285 -10.94 5.23 -9.09
CA ALA A 285 -12.17 5.86 -8.62
C ALA A 285 -12.03 7.38 -8.47
N GLU A 286 -10.90 7.83 -7.89
CA GLU A 286 -10.61 9.25 -7.69
C GLU A 286 -10.33 9.99 -9.00
N VAL A 287 -9.50 9.41 -9.88
CA VAL A 287 -9.10 10.02 -11.16
C VAL A 287 -10.28 10.12 -12.15
N PHE A 288 -11.17 9.13 -12.14
CA PHE A 288 -12.33 9.08 -13.06
C PHE A 288 -13.63 9.54 -12.42
N HIS A 289 -13.62 9.91 -11.13
CA HIS A 289 -14.80 10.34 -10.38
C HIS A 289 -15.95 9.33 -10.42
N ILE A 290 -15.63 8.06 -10.22
CA ILE A 290 -16.56 6.94 -10.22
C ILE A 290 -16.54 6.20 -8.89
N GLU A 291 -17.59 5.48 -8.60
CA GLU A 291 -17.67 4.58 -7.44
C GLU A 291 -17.28 3.15 -7.84
N ILE A 292 -16.47 2.50 -7.02
CA ILE A 292 -16.16 1.07 -7.13
C ILE A 292 -17.05 0.31 -6.14
N THR A 293 -18.17 -0.22 -6.62
CA THR A 293 -19.04 -1.04 -5.77
C THR A 293 -18.41 -2.41 -5.48
N PRO A 294 -18.88 -3.14 -4.45
CA PRO A 294 -18.41 -4.50 -4.17
C PRO A 294 -18.54 -5.45 -5.38
N GLU A 295 -19.60 -5.32 -6.17
CA GLU A 295 -19.85 -6.13 -7.37
C GLU A 295 -18.80 -5.84 -8.46
N ILE A 296 -18.54 -4.56 -8.72
CA ILE A 296 -17.51 -4.11 -9.67
C ILE A 296 -16.13 -4.59 -9.22
N PHE A 297 -15.82 -4.44 -7.93
CA PHE A 297 -14.55 -4.91 -7.39
C PHE A 297 -14.37 -6.42 -7.54
N SER A 298 -15.42 -7.21 -7.26
CA SER A 298 -15.41 -8.67 -7.42
C SER A 298 -15.18 -9.09 -8.87
N GLU A 299 -15.76 -8.37 -9.83
CA GLU A 299 -15.53 -8.63 -11.25
C GLU A 299 -14.09 -8.31 -11.68
N ILE A 300 -13.57 -7.16 -11.21
CA ILE A 300 -12.17 -6.77 -11.42
C ILE A 300 -11.22 -7.82 -10.84
N GLU A 301 -11.45 -8.25 -9.60
CA GLU A 301 -10.65 -9.28 -8.92
C GLU A 301 -10.63 -10.58 -9.71
N LYS A 302 -11.80 -11.11 -10.06
CA LYS A 302 -11.96 -12.33 -10.83
C LYS A 302 -11.19 -12.25 -12.15
N ARG A 303 -11.42 -11.17 -12.91
CA ARG A 303 -10.78 -10.99 -14.22
C ARG A 303 -9.27 -10.83 -14.10
N SER A 304 -8.80 -10.14 -13.08
CA SER A 304 -7.37 -9.95 -12.83
C SER A 304 -6.67 -11.26 -12.46
N ALA A 305 -7.32 -12.08 -11.62
CA ALA A 305 -6.79 -13.41 -11.26
C ALA A 305 -6.66 -14.32 -12.49
N GLU A 306 -7.69 -14.34 -13.36
CA GLU A 306 -7.65 -15.10 -14.62
C GLU A 306 -6.48 -14.67 -15.53
N ILE A 307 -6.28 -13.36 -15.72
CA ILE A 307 -5.24 -12.81 -16.60
C ILE A 307 -3.84 -13.09 -16.02
N CYS A 308 -3.68 -12.98 -14.71
CA CYS A 308 -2.41 -13.21 -14.02
C CYS A 308 -2.14 -14.68 -13.69
N GLY A 309 -3.03 -15.61 -14.04
CA GLY A 309 -2.89 -17.04 -13.79
C GLY A 309 -2.88 -17.41 -12.29
N ARG A 310 -3.53 -16.57 -11.45
CA ARG A 310 -3.64 -16.85 -10.00
C ARG A 310 -4.76 -17.88 -9.76
N LYS A 311 -4.40 -18.95 -9.07
CA LYS A 311 -5.40 -19.91 -8.56
C LYS A 311 -6.03 -19.30 -7.28
N ARG A 312 -7.33 -19.37 -7.17
CA ARG A 312 -8.05 -19.06 -5.94
C ARG A 312 -7.77 -20.08 -4.87
#